data_120494316aca13a1190cf134b23ccc70
#
_entry.id   120494316aca13a1190cf134b23ccc70
#
_cell.length_a   1.000
_cell.length_b   1.000
_cell.length_c   1.000
_cell.angle_alpha   90.00
_cell.angle_beta   90.00
_cell.angle_gamma   90.00
#
_symmetry.space_group_name_H-M   'P 1'
#
loop_
_entity.id
_entity.type
_entity.pdbx_description
1 polymer ?
#
loop_
_entity_poly.entity_id
_entity_poly.type
_entity_poly.pdbx_seq_one_letter_code
_entity_poly.pdbx_strand_id
1 'polypeptide(L)'
;MSFQFIMPKQIFYGENALSTAAEHICALGKKALVVTDPMMVKLGNTAKITDILDKGDTRYAIFDGVISEPTDRIIEAGLKAWNNEKCDFLIAVGGGSPIDAMKAIGAVATSGCSVNDFLGKVITVPTPPMVAIPTTSGTGSEATQFTIITNTEKDIKMLLKGAVLMPDLAIDDPAFTMTAPPSVTAATGLDALCHASEAYTSRKAQPMTDDLAISAVKRIFKYLPTAYREPQNIEAREQMSLAALEAGTAFNNASVTLIHGMSRPIGALFHVPHGISNAMLMAECFDYVCDGAEKRFADMARAIGKAASDDSDSAAARKFVDACKELCDICGIPSVSGYGIDLVDFRKAMPKMAEDAFASGSPSNTIKDISVEDILKIYDRLCK
;
A
#
# COMPACT_ATOMS: atom_id res chain seq x y z
N MET A 1 -16.54 -16.53 -17.48
CA MET A 1 -15.19 -16.32 -16.89
C MET A 1 -15.33 -16.55 -15.39
N SER A 2 -14.39 -17.25 -14.74
CA SER A 2 -14.37 -17.38 -13.27
C SER A 2 -13.25 -16.52 -12.70
N PHE A 3 -13.48 -15.93 -11.53
CA PHE A 3 -12.50 -15.08 -10.83
C PHE A 3 -12.18 -15.69 -9.48
N GLN A 4 -10.97 -15.45 -8.98
CA GLN A 4 -10.60 -15.70 -7.61
C GLN A 4 -10.58 -14.36 -6.86
N PHE A 5 -11.05 -14.36 -5.61
CA PHE A 5 -11.02 -13.19 -4.75
C PHE A 5 -10.46 -13.59 -3.37
N ILE A 6 -9.41 -12.90 -2.92
CA ILE A 6 -8.70 -13.18 -1.67
C ILE A 6 -8.73 -11.93 -0.82
N MET A 7 -9.09 -12.08 0.46
CA MET A 7 -9.12 -11.02 1.46
C MET A 7 -8.84 -11.59 2.85
N PRO A 8 -8.59 -10.79 3.89
CA PRO A 8 -8.46 -11.27 5.27
C PRO A 8 -9.66 -12.10 5.71
N LYS A 9 -9.44 -13.07 6.61
CA LYS A 9 -10.54 -13.90 7.13
C LYS A 9 -11.58 -13.08 7.89
N GLN A 10 -11.10 -12.07 8.64
CA GLN A 10 -11.96 -11.10 9.33
C GLN A 10 -11.37 -9.71 9.22
N ILE A 11 -12.24 -8.73 9.08
CA ILE A 11 -11.88 -7.31 9.01
C ILE A 11 -12.70 -6.58 10.07
N PHE A 12 -12.00 -5.84 10.94
CA PHE A 12 -12.58 -4.92 11.90
C PHE A 12 -12.19 -3.49 11.48
N TYR A 13 -13.15 -2.63 11.27
CA TYR A 13 -12.88 -1.26 10.84
C TYR A 13 -13.80 -0.25 11.53
N GLY A 14 -13.34 1.00 11.57
CA GLY A 14 -14.03 2.09 12.21
C GLY A 14 -13.56 2.34 13.65
N GLU A 15 -14.18 3.30 14.29
CA GLU A 15 -13.83 3.73 15.64
C GLU A 15 -13.98 2.58 16.65
N ASN A 16 -12.96 2.37 17.49
CA ASN A 16 -12.87 1.27 18.45
C ASN A 16 -12.78 -0.16 17.83
N ALA A 17 -12.37 -0.28 16.57
CA ALA A 17 -12.21 -1.59 15.91
C ALA A 17 -11.23 -2.50 16.69
N LEU A 18 -10.15 -1.94 17.26
CA LEU A 18 -9.22 -2.70 18.10
C LEU A 18 -9.92 -3.34 19.33
N SER A 19 -10.73 -2.56 20.03
CA SER A 19 -11.44 -3.06 21.20
C SER A 19 -12.47 -4.15 20.83
N THR A 20 -13.14 -3.99 19.69
CA THR A 20 -14.07 -4.98 19.17
C THR A 20 -13.38 -6.27 18.78
N ALA A 21 -12.15 -6.19 18.26
CA ALA A 21 -11.33 -7.34 17.85
C ALA A 21 -10.62 -8.04 19.00
N ALA A 22 -10.64 -7.51 20.23
CA ALA A 22 -9.79 -7.95 21.35
C ALA A 22 -9.87 -9.46 21.62
N GLU A 23 -11.08 -10.03 21.76
CA GLU A 23 -11.27 -11.46 22.00
C GLU A 23 -10.77 -12.31 20.83
N HIS A 24 -10.96 -11.84 19.58
CA HIS A 24 -10.47 -12.53 18.39
C HIS A 24 -8.95 -12.55 18.31
N ILE A 25 -8.27 -11.46 18.71
CA ILE A 25 -6.81 -11.39 18.79
C ILE A 25 -6.29 -12.40 19.81
N CYS A 26 -6.82 -12.37 21.04
CA CYS A 26 -6.38 -13.24 22.12
C CYS A 26 -6.67 -14.73 21.87
N ALA A 27 -7.66 -15.04 21.02
CA ALA A 27 -7.98 -16.41 20.63
C ALA A 27 -7.00 -17.03 19.61
N LEU A 28 -6.12 -16.23 18.98
CA LEU A 28 -5.20 -16.73 17.96
C LEU A 28 -4.04 -17.57 18.50
N GLY A 29 -3.62 -17.32 19.74
CA GLY A 29 -2.49 -18.03 20.33
C GLY A 29 -2.24 -17.68 21.80
N LYS A 30 -1.11 -18.13 22.31
CA LYS A 30 -0.72 -17.96 23.72
C LYS A 30 0.33 -16.85 23.91
N LYS A 31 1.12 -16.57 22.90
CA LYS A 31 2.18 -15.55 22.94
C LYS A 31 2.39 -14.87 21.59
N ALA A 32 2.09 -13.59 21.53
CA ALA A 32 2.28 -12.77 20.35
C ALA A 32 3.74 -12.31 20.18
N LEU A 33 4.22 -12.23 18.93
CA LEU A 33 5.30 -11.33 18.57
C LEU A 33 4.68 -10.06 17.97
N VAL A 34 4.80 -8.94 18.66
CA VAL A 34 4.36 -7.61 18.15
C VAL A 34 5.48 -7.02 17.33
N VAL A 35 5.30 -6.97 16.01
CA VAL A 35 6.26 -6.45 15.03
C VAL A 35 5.93 -4.99 14.75
N THR A 36 6.88 -4.11 14.97
CA THR A 36 6.65 -2.66 14.90
C THR A 36 7.95 -1.89 14.63
N ASP A 37 7.86 -0.57 14.64
CA ASP A 37 9.00 0.34 14.58
C ASP A 37 9.13 1.16 15.89
N PRO A 38 10.31 1.77 16.15
CA PRO A 38 10.55 2.53 17.39
C PRO A 38 9.62 3.75 17.53
N MET A 39 9.12 4.32 16.41
CA MET A 39 8.23 5.46 16.45
C MET A 39 6.85 5.05 16.99
N MET A 40 6.34 3.90 16.59
CA MET A 40 5.06 3.37 17.09
C MET A 40 5.12 3.08 18.60
N VAL A 41 6.26 2.60 19.08
CA VAL A 41 6.51 2.43 20.52
C VAL A 41 6.48 3.80 21.22
N LYS A 42 7.23 4.78 20.70
CA LYS A 42 7.32 6.13 21.27
C LYS A 42 5.98 6.88 21.27
N LEU A 43 5.16 6.69 20.23
CA LEU A 43 3.84 7.31 20.10
C LEU A 43 2.74 6.63 20.92
N GLY A 44 3.06 5.51 21.60
CA GLY A 44 2.10 4.75 22.41
C GLY A 44 1.13 3.88 21.62
N ASN A 45 1.32 3.74 20.29
CA ASN A 45 0.48 2.87 19.47
C ASN A 45 0.65 1.39 19.86
N THR A 46 1.89 0.98 20.15
CA THR A 46 2.18 -0.39 20.61
C THR A 46 1.53 -0.64 21.98
N ALA A 47 1.48 0.35 22.88
CA ALA A 47 0.86 0.21 24.21
C ALA A 47 -0.64 -0.13 24.10
N LYS A 48 -1.37 0.44 23.13
CA LYS A 48 -2.79 0.10 22.91
C LYS A 48 -2.99 -1.40 22.64
N ILE A 49 -2.03 -2.05 21.99
CA ILE A 49 -2.07 -3.48 21.69
C ILE A 49 -1.72 -4.29 22.93
N THR A 50 -0.64 -3.93 23.63
CA THR A 50 -0.21 -4.67 24.82
C THR A 50 -1.25 -4.59 25.94
N ASP A 51 -1.97 -3.47 26.07
CA ASP A 51 -3.08 -3.32 27.02
C ASP A 51 -4.24 -4.30 26.77
N ILE A 52 -4.51 -4.62 25.50
CA ILE A 52 -5.51 -5.63 25.13
C ILE A 52 -5.00 -7.03 25.43
N LEU A 53 -3.75 -7.33 25.10
CA LEU A 53 -3.13 -8.61 25.37
C LEU A 53 -3.04 -8.89 26.88
N ASP A 54 -2.67 -7.88 27.69
CA ASP A 54 -2.63 -7.97 29.15
C ASP A 54 -4.02 -8.26 29.75
N LYS A 55 -5.06 -7.57 29.26
CA LYS A 55 -6.45 -7.80 29.69
C LYS A 55 -6.95 -9.19 29.30
N GLY A 56 -6.47 -9.73 28.19
CA GLY A 56 -6.82 -11.06 27.70
C GLY A 56 -5.90 -12.18 28.23
N ASP A 57 -5.01 -11.91 29.20
CA ASP A 57 -4.00 -12.84 29.73
C ASP A 57 -3.15 -13.50 28.63
N THR A 58 -2.89 -12.75 27.55
CA THR A 58 -2.10 -13.21 26.40
C THR A 58 -0.70 -12.62 26.48
N ARG A 59 0.31 -13.49 26.56
CA ARG A 59 1.71 -13.06 26.63
C ARG A 59 2.16 -12.45 25.30
N TYR A 60 3.19 -11.61 25.35
CA TYR A 60 3.78 -11.02 24.17
C TYR A 60 5.28 -10.74 24.30
N ALA A 61 5.93 -10.56 23.19
CA ALA A 61 7.24 -9.92 23.05
C ALA A 61 7.13 -8.84 21.98
N ILE A 62 7.94 -7.78 22.08
CA ILE A 62 7.95 -6.68 21.11
C ILE A 62 9.24 -6.79 20.31
N PHE A 63 9.10 -6.74 18.98
CA PHE A 63 10.18 -6.57 18.02
C PHE A 63 9.97 -5.24 17.31
N ASP A 64 10.69 -4.21 17.75
CA ASP A 64 10.65 -2.85 17.22
C ASP A 64 11.78 -2.52 16.23
N GLY A 65 12.39 -3.58 15.67
CA GLY A 65 13.54 -3.49 14.77
C GLY A 65 13.23 -3.08 13.33
N VAL A 66 11.96 -2.75 12.98
CA VAL A 66 11.61 -2.34 11.62
C VAL A 66 11.86 -0.82 11.45
N ILE A 67 13.14 -0.45 11.36
CA ILE A 67 13.57 0.96 11.35
C ILE A 67 13.49 1.65 9.98
N SER A 68 13.18 0.89 8.92
CA SER A 68 13.12 1.35 7.52
C SER A 68 12.24 0.40 6.70
N GLU A 69 12.27 0.52 5.37
CA GLU A 69 11.76 -0.56 4.50
C GLU A 69 12.43 -1.88 4.90
N PRO A 70 11.64 -2.98 5.03
CA PRO A 70 12.18 -4.21 5.60
C PRO A 70 13.22 -4.86 4.68
N THR A 71 14.32 -5.27 5.30
CA THR A 71 15.41 -5.98 4.64
C THR A 71 15.47 -7.44 5.10
N ASP A 72 16.16 -8.29 4.35
CA ASP A 72 16.44 -9.67 4.75
C ASP A 72 17.07 -9.75 6.16
N ARG A 73 17.93 -8.79 6.53
CA ARG A 73 18.55 -8.71 7.87
C ARG A 73 17.52 -8.39 8.97
N ILE A 74 16.57 -7.50 8.69
CA ILE A 74 15.48 -7.20 9.62
C ILE A 74 14.61 -8.45 9.83
N ILE A 75 14.32 -9.20 8.74
CA ILE A 75 13.55 -10.45 8.83
C ILE A 75 14.29 -11.51 9.66
N GLU A 76 15.59 -11.68 9.47
CA GLU A 76 16.43 -12.58 10.28
C GLU A 76 16.41 -12.19 11.77
N ALA A 77 16.49 -10.90 12.09
CA ALA A 77 16.41 -10.41 13.47
C ALA A 77 15.03 -10.68 14.09
N GLY A 78 13.95 -10.45 13.32
CA GLY A 78 12.59 -10.76 13.73
C GLY A 78 12.36 -12.26 13.94
N LEU A 79 12.89 -13.12 13.06
CA LEU A 79 12.86 -14.57 13.21
C LEU A 79 13.60 -15.02 14.49
N LYS A 80 14.75 -14.41 14.79
CA LYS A 80 15.48 -14.70 16.02
C LYS A 80 14.66 -14.32 17.26
N ALA A 81 13.98 -13.17 17.24
CA ALA A 81 13.08 -12.78 18.33
C ALA A 81 11.92 -13.76 18.47
N TRP A 82 11.26 -14.14 17.37
CA TRP A 82 10.21 -15.16 17.34
C TRP A 82 10.63 -16.47 18.01
N ASN A 83 11.78 -17.01 17.64
CA ASN A 83 12.29 -18.28 18.15
C ASN A 83 12.70 -18.20 19.63
N ASN A 84 13.41 -17.13 20.03
CA ASN A 84 13.88 -16.96 21.41
C ASN A 84 12.71 -16.81 22.39
N GLU A 85 11.68 -16.05 21.97
CA GLU A 85 10.50 -15.78 22.77
C GLU A 85 9.45 -16.89 22.68
N LYS A 86 9.59 -17.84 21.76
CA LYS A 86 8.66 -18.95 21.51
C LYS A 86 7.24 -18.44 21.30
N CYS A 87 7.10 -17.45 20.42
CA CYS A 87 5.81 -16.92 20.02
C CYS A 87 5.06 -17.91 19.13
N ASP A 88 3.73 -17.82 19.08
CA ASP A 88 2.88 -18.72 18.30
C ASP A 88 1.90 -17.99 17.36
N PHE A 89 1.83 -16.64 17.44
CA PHE A 89 1.16 -15.80 16.47
C PHE A 89 1.83 -14.42 16.36
N LEU A 90 1.47 -13.66 15.34
CA LEU A 90 2.11 -12.40 14.98
C LEU A 90 1.09 -11.25 14.97
N ILE A 91 1.51 -10.09 15.45
CA ILE A 91 0.75 -8.84 15.33
C ILE A 91 1.68 -7.79 14.73
N ALA A 92 1.30 -7.14 13.65
CA ALA A 92 1.99 -5.95 13.17
C ALA A 92 1.22 -4.68 13.52
N VAL A 93 1.89 -3.68 14.06
CA VAL A 93 1.36 -2.34 14.25
C VAL A 93 2.31 -1.32 13.62
N GLY A 94 1.84 -0.60 12.60
CA GLY A 94 2.66 0.35 11.85
C GLY A 94 2.15 0.61 10.44
N GLY A 95 2.95 1.27 9.63
CA GLY A 95 2.70 1.40 8.20
C GLY A 95 2.92 0.09 7.44
N GLY A 96 3.09 0.15 6.13
CA GLY A 96 3.34 -1.04 5.31
C GLY A 96 4.57 -1.84 5.74
N SER A 97 5.65 -1.18 6.16
CA SER A 97 6.92 -1.86 6.50
C SER A 97 6.80 -2.86 7.66
N PRO A 98 6.23 -2.54 8.84
CA PRO A 98 5.98 -3.53 9.89
C PRO A 98 5.06 -4.67 9.46
N ILE A 99 4.02 -4.38 8.68
CA ILE A 99 3.09 -5.42 8.18
C ILE A 99 3.82 -6.36 7.20
N ASP A 100 4.61 -5.82 6.30
CA ASP A 100 5.42 -6.58 5.36
C ASP A 100 6.47 -7.43 6.09
N ALA A 101 7.15 -6.86 7.09
CA ALA A 101 8.09 -7.60 7.93
C ALA A 101 7.40 -8.77 8.67
N MET A 102 6.23 -8.53 9.26
CA MET A 102 5.44 -9.57 9.93
C MET A 102 5.13 -10.75 8.99
N LYS A 103 4.64 -10.47 7.78
CA LYS A 103 4.32 -11.49 6.78
C LYS A 103 5.54 -12.33 6.42
N ALA A 104 6.68 -11.65 6.18
CA ALA A 104 7.93 -12.33 5.84
C ALA A 104 8.46 -13.15 7.03
N ILE A 105 8.43 -12.62 8.26
CA ILE A 105 8.79 -13.36 9.49
C ILE A 105 7.91 -14.60 9.62
N GLY A 106 6.60 -14.48 9.41
CA GLY A 106 5.67 -15.62 9.45
C GLY A 106 6.02 -16.70 8.43
N ALA A 107 6.38 -16.33 7.21
CA ALA A 107 6.78 -17.27 6.16
C ALA A 107 8.09 -18.01 6.50
N VAL A 108 9.12 -17.31 6.97
CA VAL A 108 10.40 -17.92 7.31
C VAL A 108 10.34 -18.73 8.63
N ALA A 109 9.47 -18.35 9.56
CA ALA A 109 9.30 -19.05 10.85
C ALA A 109 8.82 -20.50 10.67
N THR A 110 8.04 -20.78 9.66
CA THR A 110 7.51 -22.12 9.38
C THR A 110 8.28 -22.87 8.31
N SER A 111 8.85 -22.18 7.32
CA SER A 111 9.59 -22.82 6.22
C SER A 111 10.99 -23.26 6.61
N GLY A 112 11.63 -22.58 7.57
CA GLY A 112 13.04 -22.77 7.89
C GLY A 112 14.01 -22.31 6.80
N CYS A 113 13.50 -21.66 5.72
CA CYS A 113 14.29 -21.13 4.63
C CYS A 113 14.68 -19.67 4.88
N SER A 114 15.68 -19.16 4.16
CA SER A 114 15.92 -17.71 4.09
C SER A 114 14.79 -17.01 3.35
N VAL A 115 14.48 -15.76 3.70
CA VAL A 115 13.52 -14.95 2.96
C VAL A 115 13.94 -14.76 1.50
N ASN A 116 15.25 -14.76 1.24
CA ASN A 116 15.83 -14.64 -0.10
C ASN A 116 15.53 -15.84 -1.02
N ASP A 117 15.24 -17.01 -0.44
CA ASP A 117 14.89 -18.23 -1.19
C ASP A 117 13.51 -18.16 -1.84
N PHE A 118 12.67 -17.21 -1.43
CA PHE A 118 11.34 -17.00 -2.00
C PHE A 118 11.32 -16.13 -3.25
N LEU A 119 12.44 -15.51 -3.62
CA LEU A 119 12.50 -14.68 -4.83
C LEU A 119 12.07 -15.48 -6.08
N GLY A 120 11.10 -14.94 -6.80
CA GLY A 120 10.54 -15.56 -8.01
C GLY A 120 9.63 -16.76 -7.76
N LYS A 121 9.32 -17.09 -6.51
CA LYS A 121 8.45 -18.21 -6.14
C LYS A 121 7.16 -17.72 -5.49
N VAL A 122 6.10 -18.52 -5.58
CA VAL A 122 4.88 -18.32 -4.79
C VAL A 122 5.06 -19.01 -3.45
N ILE A 123 4.84 -18.28 -2.36
CA ILE A 123 4.92 -18.82 -1.01
C ILE A 123 3.64 -19.61 -0.73
N THR A 124 3.79 -20.89 -0.41
CA THR A 124 2.68 -21.82 -0.12
C THR A 124 2.78 -22.46 1.25
N VAL A 125 3.88 -22.21 1.96
CA VAL A 125 4.09 -22.72 3.31
C VAL A 125 3.13 -22.01 4.26
N PRO A 126 2.34 -22.73 5.09
CA PRO A 126 1.45 -22.10 6.06
C PRO A 126 2.22 -21.16 6.99
N THR A 127 1.65 -20.01 7.27
CA THR A 127 2.18 -19.06 8.25
C THR A 127 1.49 -19.24 9.61
N PRO A 128 2.10 -18.82 10.73
CA PRO A 128 1.38 -18.61 11.98
C PRO A 128 0.22 -17.62 11.78
N PRO A 129 -0.78 -17.60 12.67
CA PRO A 129 -1.83 -16.58 12.60
C PRO A 129 -1.25 -15.16 12.64
N MET A 130 -1.80 -14.26 11.81
CA MET A 130 -1.31 -12.89 11.64
C MET A 130 -2.41 -11.86 11.82
N VAL A 131 -2.12 -10.81 12.59
CA VAL A 131 -2.95 -9.62 12.77
C VAL A 131 -2.23 -8.42 12.20
N ALA A 132 -2.88 -7.67 11.34
CA ALA A 132 -2.32 -6.44 10.77
C ALA A 132 -3.13 -5.23 11.23
N ILE A 133 -2.44 -4.22 11.80
CA ILE A 133 -3.02 -2.98 12.34
C ILE A 133 -2.29 -1.81 11.70
N PRO A 134 -2.80 -1.26 10.59
CA PRO A 134 -2.15 -0.15 9.90
C PRO A 134 -2.25 1.14 10.71
N THR A 135 -1.18 1.94 10.64
CA THR A 135 -1.12 3.29 11.22
C THR A 135 -1.06 4.38 10.15
N THR A 136 -1.20 3.99 8.90
CA THR A 136 -1.29 4.85 7.72
C THR A 136 -2.45 4.42 6.84
N SER A 137 -3.13 5.37 6.22
CA SER A 137 -4.25 5.11 5.32
C SER A 137 -3.76 5.14 3.87
N GLY A 138 -3.12 4.06 3.42
CA GLY A 138 -2.51 4.08 2.09
C GLY A 138 -2.13 2.73 1.50
N THR A 139 -1.20 2.02 2.11
CA THR A 139 -0.58 0.84 1.51
C THR A 139 -1.53 -0.34 1.32
N GLY A 140 -2.58 -0.45 2.15
CA GLY A 140 -3.49 -1.59 2.11
C GLY A 140 -2.80 -2.92 2.42
N SER A 141 -1.58 -2.90 3.02
CA SER A 141 -0.82 -4.13 3.26
C SER A 141 -1.57 -5.11 4.16
N GLU A 142 -2.44 -4.64 5.05
CA GLU A 142 -3.33 -5.44 5.90
C GLU A 142 -4.31 -6.31 5.09
N ALA A 143 -4.60 -5.94 3.85
CA ALA A 143 -5.55 -6.62 2.96
C ALA A 143 -4.88 -7.26 1.73
N THR A 144 -3.56 -7.50 1.77
CA THR A 144 -2.82 -8.03 0.63
C THR A 144 -2.05 -9.31 0.93
N GLN A 145 -1.87 -10.13 -0.11
CA GLN A 145 -1.06 -11.35 -0.12
C GLN A 145 0.40 -11.10 -0.56
N PHE A 146 0.84 -9.84 -0.49
CA PHE A 146 2.17 -9.44 -0.92
C PHE A 146 3.01 -8.97 0.27
N THR A 147 4.32 -9.04 0.13
CA THR A 147 5.30 -8.40 1.00
C THR A 147 6.52 -7.99 0.18
N ILE A 148 7.08 -6.82 0.47
CA ILE A 148 8.25 -6.28 -0.22
C ILE A 148 9.43 -6.28 0.75
N ILE A 149 10.46 -7.05 0.41
CA ILE A 149 11.67 -7.19 1.24
C ILE A 149 12.89 -6.87 0.38
N THR A 150 13.78 -6.03 0.89
CA THR A 150 15.04 -5.73 0.24
C THR A 150 16.07 -6.83 0.54
N ASN A 151 16.58 -7.47 -0.51
CA ASN A 151 17.76 -8.32 -0.42
C ASN A 151 18.98 -7.40 -0.37
N THR A 152 19.68 -7.37 0.77
CA THR A 152 20.79 -6.44 1.00
C THR A 152 22.10 -6.86 0.30
N GLU A 153 22.24 -8.12 -0.09
CA GLU A 153 23.40 -8.61 -0.80
C GLU A 153 23.35 -8.24 -2.29
N LYS A 154 22.13 -8.34 -2.89
CA LYS A 154 21.91 -8.08 -4.31
C LYS A 154 21.42 -6.67 -4.60
N ASP A 155 21.10 -5.91 -3.56
CA ASP A 155 20.48 -4.57 -3.63
C ASP A 155 19.21 -4.53 -4.50
N ILE A 156 18.32 -5.49 -4.26
CA ILE A 156 17.05 -5.60 -5.01
C ILE A 156 15.85 -5.66 -4.07
N LYS A 157 14.76 -4.98 -4.45
CA LYS A 157 13.46 -5.10 -3.79
C LYS A 157 12.71 -6.33 -4.33
N MET A 158 12.57 -7.32 -3.47
CA MET A 158 11.85 -8.57 -3.79
C MET A 158 10.37 -8.40 -3.51
N LEU A 159 9.54 -8.50 -4.54
CA LEU A 159 8.09 -8.66 -4.38
C LEU A 159 7.79 -10.14 -4.15
N LEU A 160 7.52 -10.50 -2.91
CA LEU A 160 7.14 -11.85 -2.51
C LEU A 160 5.60 -11.95 -2.45
N LYS A 161 5.05 -13.11 -2.82
CA LYS A 161 3.60 -13.30 -2.88
C LYS A 161 3.19 -14.72 -2.49
N GLY A 162 1.99 -14.82 -1.92
CA GLY A 162 1.33 -16.09 -1.61
C GLY A 162 0.06 -15.84 -0.83
N ALA A 163 -1.00 -16.60 -1.10
CA ALA A 163 -2.26 -16.47 -0.36
C ALA A 163 -2.09 -16.67 1.15
N VAL A 164 -1.06 -17.41 1.56
CA VAL A 164 -0.70 -17.64 2.96
C VAL A 164 -0.16 -16.38 3.67
N LEU A 165 0.26 -15.34 2.93
CA LEU A 165 0.71 -14.07 3.48
C LEU A 165 -0.46 -13.12 3.81
N MET A 166 -1.69 -13.48 3.45
CA MET A 166 -2.87 -12.70 3.81
C MET A 166 -3.06 -12.77 5.33
N PRO A 167 -3.13 -11.62 6.05
CA PRO A 167 -3.42 -11.62 7.47
C PRO A 167 -4.76 -12.32 7.80
N ASP A 168 -4.82 -12.98 8.94
CA ASP A 168 -6.08 -13.55 9.44
C ASP A 168 -7.04 -12.45 9.89
N LEU A 169 -6.51 -11.44 10.59
CA LEU A 169 -7.26 -10.27 11.02
C LEU A 169 -6.64 -9.00 10.46
N ALA A 170 -7.46 -8.15 9.83
CA ALA A 170 -7.11 -6.76 9.52
C ALA A 170 -7.92 -5.85 10.47
N ILE A 171 -7.26 -4.89 11.10
CA ILE A 171 -7.89 -4.00 12.10
C ILE A 171 -7.58 -2.55 11.74
N ASP A 172 -8.56 -1.90 11.13
CA ASP A 172 -8.47 -0.53 10.63
C ASP A 172 -9.17 0.44 11.59
N ASP A 173 -8.53 0.67 12.74
CA ASP A 173 -8.99 1.63 13.74
C ASP A 173 -8.35 3.00 13.48
N PRO A 174 -9.15 4.06 13.20
CA PRO A 174 -8.64 5.39 12.86
C PRO A 174 -7.79 6.00 13.99
N ALA A 175 -7.96 5.56 15.24
CA ALA A 175 -7.15 6.00 16.38
C ALA A 175 -5.64 5.73 16.19
N PHE A 176 -5.25 4.80 15.33
CA PHE A 176 -3.85 4.54 15.00
C PHE A 176 -3.29 5.51 13.95
N THR A 177 -4.14 6.11 13.14
CA THR A 177 -3.73 7.03 12.06
C THR A 177 -3.64 8.49 12.52
N MET A 178 -4.18 8.82 13.70
CA MET A 178 -4.22 10.19 14.25
C MET A 178 -2.83 10.79 14.51
N THR A 179 -1.81 9.95 14.63
CA THR A 179 -0.41 10.38 14.83
C THR A 179 0.35 10.62 13.53
N ALA A 180 -0.23 10.27 12.37
CA ALA A 180 0.40 10.46 11.07
C ALA A 180 0.47 11.96 10.73
N PRO A 181 1.67 12.51 10.42
CA PRO A 181 1.79 13.90 10.01
C PRO A 181 1.13 14.15 8.63
N PRO A 182 0.78 15.42 8.30
CA PRO A 182 0.15 15.76 7.04
C PRO A 182 0.89 15.23 5.79
N SER A 183 2.22 15.28 5.80
CA SER A 183 3.01 14.76 4.68
C SER A 183 2.86 13.26 4.45
N VAL A 184 2.77 12.48 5.54
CA VAL A 184 2.49 11.04 5.47
C VAL A 184 1.05 10.80 5.01
N THR A 185 0.09 11.57 5.56
CA THR A 185 -1.33 11.49 5.16
C THR A 185 -1.51 11.75 3.67
N ALA A 186 -0.84 12.79 3.12
CA ALA A 186 -0.87 13.11 1.70
C ALA A 186 -0.29 11.98 0.84
N ALA A 187 0.94 11.57 1.16
CA ALA A 187 1.66 10.55 0.42
C ALA A 187 0.89 9.22 0.39
N THR A 188 0.40 8.77 1.56
CA THR A 188 -0.29 7.48 1.65
C THR A 188 -1.70 7.54 1.09
N GLY A 189 -2.43 8.66 1.27
CA GLY A 189 -3.76 8.83 0.70
C GLY A 189 -3.76 8.88 -0.84
N LEU A 190 -2.76 9.51 -1.44
CA LEU A 190 -2.58 9.51 -2.90
C LEU A 190 -2.08 8.16 -3.41
N ASP A 191 -1.30 7.43 -2.62
CA ASP A 191 -0.94 6.04 -2.91
C ASP A 191 -2.19 5.14 -2.96
N ALA A 192 -3.09 5.27 -1.98
CA ALA A 192 -4.39 4.59 -2.01
C ALA A 192 -5.23 4.96 -3.25
N LEU A 193 -5.18 6.22 -3.69
CA LEU A 193 -5.84 6.64 -4.94
C LEU A 193 -5.22 5.96 -6.17
N CYS A 194 -3.89 5.85 -6.21
CA CYS A 194 -3.21 5.08 -7.27
C CYS A 194 -3.64 3.62 -7.24
N HIS A 195 -3.63 2.98 -6.06
CA HIS A 195 -4.07 1.60 -5.89
C HIS A 195 -5.48 1.36 -6.43
N ALA A 196 -6.44 2.19 -6.01
CA ALA A 196 -7.83 2.07 -6.41
C ALA A 196 -8.01 2.31 -7.92
N SER A 197 -7.44 3.41 -8.45
CA SER A 197 -7.58 3.78 -9.86
C SER A 197 -6.87 2.79 -10.78
N GLU A 198 -5.70 2.30 -10.41
CA GLU A 198 -4.98 1.28 -11.17
C GLU A 198 -5.70 -0.07 -11.12
N ALA A 199 -6.23 -0.48 -9.95
CA ALA A 199 -7.05 -1.69 -9.85
C ALA A 199 -8.26 -1.62 -10.76
N TYR A 200 -8.96 -0.47 -10.80
CA TYR A 200 -10.12 -0.24 -11.65
C TYR A 200 -9.76 -0.24 -13.13
N THR A 201 -8.60 0.29 -13.52
CA THR A 201 -8.12 0.37 -14.91
C THR A 201 -7.15 -0.76 -15.28
N SER A 202 -7.12 -1.84 -14.51
CA SER A 202 -6.30 -3.02 -14.79
C SER A 202 -6.98 -3.98 -15.75
N ARG A 203 -6.20 -4.67 -16.57
CA ARG A 203 -6.66 -5.84 -17.37
C ARG A 203 -7.20 -6.98 -16.50
N LYS A 204 -6.85 -7.00 -15.20
CA LYS A 204 -7.30 -8.00 -14.22
C LYS A 204 -8.48 -7.53 -13.38
N ALA A 205 -9.04 -6.37 -13.68
CA ALA A 205 -10.23 -5.86 -13.00
C ALA A 205 -11.40 -6.86 -13.09
N GLN A 206 -12.16 -6.95 -12.03
CA GLN A 206 -13.30 -7.84 -11.91
C GLN A 206 -14.43 -7.14 -11.12
N PRO A 207 -15.70 -7.56 -11.24
CA PRO A 207 -16.82 -6.83 -10.64
C PRO A 207 -16.64 -6.49 -9.16
N MET A 208 -16.15 -7.42 -8.33
CA MET A 208 -15.93 -7.17 -6.90
C MET A 208 -14.82 -6.14 -6.66
N THR A 209 -13.76 -6.14 -7.47
CA THR A 209 -12.70 -5.12 -7.35
C THR A 209 -13.13 -3.77 -7.86
N ASP A 210 -14.01 -3.72 -8.85
CA ASP A 210 -14.56 -2.49 -9.41
C ASP A 210 -15.38 -1.71 -8.37
N ASP A 211 -16.26 -2.41 -7.64
CA ASP A 211 -17.08 -1.78 -6.60
C ASP A 211 -16.23 -1.19 -5.47
N LEU A 212 -15.23 -1.95 -4.99
CA LEU A 212 -14.30 -1.49 -3.95
C LEU A 212 -13.45 -0.31 -4.43
N ALA A 213 -12.91 -0.39 -5.64
CA ALA A 213 -12.07 0.66 -6.22
C ALA A 213 -12.84 1.98 -6.38
N ILE A 214 -14.06 1.94 -6.91
CA ILE A 214 -14.91 3.14 -7.05
C ILE A 214 -15.29 3.71 -5.68
N SER A 215 -15.60 2.86 -4.69
CA SER A 215 -15.86 3.30 -3.32
C SER A 215 -14.66 4.02 -2.73
N ALA A 216 -13.45 3.44 -2.86
CA ALA A 216 -12.20 4.05 -2.39
C ALA A 216 -11.92 5.40 -3.07
N VAL A 217 -12.04 5.48 -4.41
CA VAL A 217 -11.85 6.73 -5.17
C VAL A 217 -12.77 7.84 -4.66
N LYS A 218 -14.06 7.54 -4.47
CA LYS A 218 -15.05 8.52 -3.93
C LYS A 218 -14.65 9.04 -2.54
N ARG A 219 -14.26 8.12 -1.63
CA ARG A 219 -13.84 8.46 -0.27
C ARG A 219 -12.60 9.34 -0.28
N ILE A 220 -11.58 8.96 -1.04
CA ILE A 220 -10.30 9.69 -1.10
C ILE A 220 -10.52 11.12 -1.58
N PHE A 221 -11.22 11.32 -2.69
CA PHE A 221 -11.51 12.67 -3.20
C PHE A 221 -12.30 13.53 -2.22
N LYS A 222 -13.19 12.92 -1.44
CA LYS A 222 -14.02 13.65 -0.46
C LYS A 222 -13.25 13.98 0.82
N TYR A 223 -12.45 13.03 1.34
CA TYR A 223 -11.94 13.12 2.70
C TYR A 223 -10.43 13.37 2.82
N LEU A 224 -9.62 13.06 1.80
CA LEU A 224 -8.17 13.31 1.85
C LEU A 224 -7.84 14.79 2.07
N PRO A 225 -8.49 15.77 1.40
CA PRO A 225 -8.23 17.18 1.67
C PRO A 225 -8.47 17.58 3.13
N THR A 226 -9.50 17.03 3.77
CA THR A 226 -9.81 17.26 5.18
C THR A 226 -8.81 16.55 6.07
N ALA A 227 -8.52 15.27 5.86
CA ALA A 227 -7.54 14.54 6.66
C ALA A 227 -6.14 15.15 6.60
N TYR A 228 -5.77 15.78 5.48
CA TYR A 228 -4.51 16.49 5.29
C TYR A 228 -4.46 17.81 6.07
N ARG A 229 -5.53 18.63 5.99
CA ARG A 229 -5.59 19.96 6.62
C ARG A 229 -5.94 19.92 8.09
N GLU A 230 -6.74 18.93 8.47
CA GLU A 230 -7.28 18.72 9.82
C GLU A 230 -6.86 17.35 10.35
N PRO A 231 -5.59 17.14 10.73
CA PRO A 231 -5.06 15.81 11.09
C PRO A 231 -5.80 15.12 12.23
N GLN A 232 -6.55 15.87 13.04
CA GLN A 232 -7.33 15.37 14.18
C GLN A 232 -8.82 15.14 13.85
N ASN A 233 -9.23 15.28 12.60
CA ASN A 233 -10.60 15.01 12.17
C ASN A 233 -10.82 13.48 12.07
N ILE A 234 -11.46 12.91 13.09
CA ILE A 234 -11.64 11.46 13.24
C ILE A 234 -12.47 10.87 12.09
N GLU A 235 -13.53 11.57 11.63
CA GLU A 235 -14.34 11.10 10.50
C GLU A 235 -13.48 10.99 9.23
N ALA A 236 -12.69 12.04 8.93
CA ALA A 236 -11.82 12.02 7.76
C ALA A 236 -10.77 10.90 7.85
N ARG A 237 -10.19 10.66 9.04
CA ARG A 237 -9.25 9.56 9.27
C ARG A 237 -9.90 8.20 9.08
N GLU A 238 -11.09 8.00 9.64
CA GLU A 238 -11.86 6.75 9.47
C GLU A 238 -12.16 6.47 8.00
N GLN A 239 -12.67 7.48 7.28
CA GLN A 239 -13.01 7.33 5.87
C GLN A 239 -11.76 7.08 4.99
N MET A 240 -10.61 7.66 5.34
CA MET A 240 -9.35 7.39 4.66
C MET A 240 -8.81 5.99 4.97
N SER A 241 -8.94 5.50 6.21
CA SER A 241 -8.56 4.12 6.57
C SER A 241 -9.40 3.10 5.80
N LEU A 242 -10.73 3.32 5.77
CA LEU A 242 -11.61 2.46 4.99
C LEU A 242 -11.30 2.52 3.49
N ALA A 243 -10.98 3.69 2.94
CA ALA A 243 -10.59 3.82 1.54
C ALA A 243 -9.29 3.06 1.22
N ALA A 244 -8.30 3.09 2.12
CA ALA A 244 -7.05 2.34 1.97
C ALA A 244 -7.28 0.82 2.00
N LEU A 245 -8.15 0.35 2.89
CA LEU A 245 -8.56 -1.06 2.98
C LEU A 245 -9.30 -1.52 1.70
N GLU A 246 -10.25 -0.71 1.21
CA GLU A 246 -10.96 -0.97 -0.04
C GLU A 246 -10.01 -1.01 -1.24
N ALA A 247 -9.11 -0.02 -1.35
CA ALA A 247 -8.10 0.05 -2.40
C ALA A 247 -7.11 -1.12 -2.33
N GLY A 248 -6.67 -1.47 -1.11
CA GLY A 248 -5.80 -2.62 -0.82
C GLY A 248 -6.42 -3.93 -1.27
N THR A 249 -7.68 -4.16 -0.90
CA THR A 249 -8.44 -5.35 -1.30
C THR A 249 -8.66 -5.38 -2.82
N ALA A 250 -8.92 -4.23 -3.44
CA ALA A 250 -9.11 -4.14 -4.89
C ALA A 250 -7.82 -4.51 -5.65
N PHE A 251 -6.68 -3.84 -5.36
CA PHE A 251 -5.46 -4.13 -6.10
C PHE A 251 -4.85 -5.50 -5.76
N ASN A 252 -5.09 -6.02 -4.57
CA ASN A 252 -4.70 -7.40 -4.24
C ASN A 252 -5.25 -8.41 -5.25
N ASN A 253 -6.46 -8.16 -5.78
CA ASN A 253 -7.17 -9.06 -6.69
C ASN A 253 -7.15 -8.61 -8.16
N ALA A 254 -6.87 -7.33 -8.44
CA ALA A 254 -6.82 -6.76 -9.79
C ALA A 254 -5.41 -6.31 -10.22
N SER A 255 -4.43 -6.31 -9.30
CA SER A 255 -3.07 -5.82 -9.51
C SER A 255 -2.98 -4.29 -9.70
N VAL A 256 -1.78 -3.77 -9.56
CA VAL A 256 -1.38 -2.40 -9.93
C VAL A 256 -0.86 -2.37 -11.37
N THR A 257 -0.70 -1.18 -11.96
CA THR A 257 -0.36 -1.01 -13.37
C THR A 257 0.87 -0.11 -13.57
N LEU A 258 0.75 0.90 -14.43
CA LEU A 258 1.86 1.73 -14.93
C LEU A 258 2.52 2.58 -13.83
N ILE A 259 1.72 3.26 -12.99
CA ILE A 259 2.25 4.17 -11.95
C ILE A 259 3.19 3.41 -11.02
N HIS A 260 2.71 2.30 -10.46
CA HIS A 260 3.52 1.47 -9.56
C HIS A 260 4.74 0.85 -10.24
N GLY A 261 4.64 0.52 -11.54
CA GLY A 261 5.81 0.09 -12.32
C GLY A 261 6.88 1.18 -12.38
N MET A 262 6.47 2.41 -12.69
CA MET A 262 7.36 3.54 -12.89
C MET A 262 7.89 4.15 -11.58
N SER A 263 7.14 4.08 -10.49
CA SER A 263 7.55 4.68 -9.21
C SER A 263 8.69 3.92 -8.51
N ARG A 264 8.75 2.60 -8.68
CA ARG A 264 9.77 1.75 -8.03
C ARG A 264 11.20 2.16 -8.37
N PRO A 265 11.59 2.37 -9.65
CA PRO A 265 12.93 2.85 -9.99
C PRO A 265 13.23 4.24 -9.45
N ILE A 266 12.25 5.17 -9.41
CA ILE A 266 12.43 6.50 -8.81
C ILE A 266 12.76 6.35 -7.32
N GLY A 267 11.98 5.54 -6.59
CA GLY A 267 12.23 5.28 -5.18
C GLY A 267 13.59 4.65 -4.91
N ALA A 268 14.00 3.70 -5.74
CA ALA A 268 15.28 3.00 -5.60
C ALA A 268 16.49 3.90 -5.86
N LEU A 269 16.47 4.71 -6.92
CA LEU A 269 17.61 5.52 -7.34
C LEU A 269 17.70 6.87 -6.62
N PHE A 270 16.56 7.48 -6.33
CA PHE A 270 16.50 8.84 -5.76
C PHE A 270 15.98 8.89 -4.33
N HIS A 271 15.75 7.72 -3.71
CA HIS A 271 15.28 7.59 -2.33
C HIS A 271 13.98 8.36 -2.04
N VAL A 272 13.12 8.48 -3.06
CA VAL A 272 11.79 9.11 -2.92
C VAL A 272 10.86 8.11 -2.22
N PRO A 273 10.14 8.52 -1.15
CA PRO A 273 9.13 7.67 -0.53
C PRO A 273 8.09 7.19 -1.55
N HIS A 274 7.66 5.94 -1.43
CA HIS A 274 6.79 5.26 -2.41
C HIS A 274 5.54 6.05 -2.78
N GLY A 275 4.76 6.51 -1.79
CA GLY A 275 3.54 7.27 -2.04
C GLY A 275 3.79 8.63 -2.70
N ILE A 276 4.94 9.27 -2.42
CA ILE A 276 5.33 10.52 -3.10
C ILE A 276 5.67 10.25 -4.57
N SER A 277 6.46 9.21 -4.86
CA SER A 277 6.82 8.88 -6.24
C SER A 277 5.59 8.45 -7.07
N ASN A 278 4.63 7.73 -6.47
CA ASN A 278 3.34 7.43 -7.12
C ASN A 278 2.55 8.70 -7.41
N ALA A 279 2.45 9.62 -6.45
CA ALA A 279 1.72 10.87 -6.61
C ALA A 279 2.32 11.78 -7.69
N MET A 280 3.67 11.88 -7.77
CA MET A 280 4.37 12.64 -8.82
C MET A 280 4.06 12.12 -10.23
N LEU A 281 3.87 10.81 -10.36
CA LEU A 281 3.60 10.14 -11.65
C LEU A 281 2.13 10.16 -12.04
N MET A 282 1.22 10.31 -11.07
CA MET A 282 -0.21 10.01 -11.22
C MET A 282 -0.83 10.73 -12.42
N ALA A 283 -0.72 12.05 -12.47
CA ALA A 283 -1.39 12.84 -13.51
C ALA A 283 -0.84 12.52 -14.91
N GLU A 284 0.48 12.42 -15.05
CA GLU A 284 1.12 12.16 -16.35
C GLU A 284 0.86 10.73 -16.85
N CYS A 285 0.86 9.75 -15.95
CA CYS A 285 0.51 8.39 -16.31
C CYS A 285 -0.96 8.27 -16.72
N PHE A 286 -1.88 8.84 -15.93
CA PHE A 286 -3.30 8.80 -16.26
C PHE A 286 -3.63 9.55 -17.54
N ASP A 287 -3.01 10.73 -17.78
CA ASP A 287 -3.14 11.44 -19.04
C ASP A 287 -2.70 10.58 -20.23
N TYR A 288 -1.61 9.82 -20.06
CA TYR A 288 -1.08 8.97 -21.13
C TYR A 288 -1.97 7.75 -21.43
N VAL A 289 -2.63 7.18 -20.42
CA VAL A 289 -3.37 5.92 -20.57
C VAL A 289 -4.89 6.08 -20.68
N CYS A 290 -5.44 7.26 -20.39
CA CYS A 290 -6.90 7.43 -20.30
C CYS A 290 -7.64 7.16 -21.62
N ASP A 291 -7.03 7.41 -22.77
CA ASP A 291 -7.59 7.12 -24.08
C ASP A 291 -7.74 5.60 -24.37
N GLY A 292 -6.94 4.77 -23.73
CA GLY A 292 -7.07 3.29 -23.79
C GLY A 292 -8.15 2.73 -22.86
N ALA A 293 -8.70 3.53 -21.94
CA ALA A 293 -9.68 3.10 -20.95
C ALA A 293 -10.72 4.20 -20.64
N GLU A 294 -11.11 5.01 -21.66
CA GLU A 294 -11.95 6.21 -21.50
C GLU A 294 -13.17 5.98 -20.61
N LYS A 295 -13.93 4.89 -20.86
CA LYS A 295 -15.10 4.57 -20.06
C LYS A 295 -14.75 4.39 -18.57
N ARG A 296 -13.66 3.71 -18.24
CA ARG A 296 -13.24 3.48 -16.86
C ARG A 296 -12.87 4.79 -16.15
N PHE A 297 -12.11 5.66 -16.81
CA PHE A 297 -11.78 6.98 -16.29
C PHE A 297 -13.01 7.89 -16.18
N ALA A 298 -13.93 7.83 -17.14
CA ALA A 298 -15.19 8.56 -17.11
C ALA A 298 -16.09 8.11 -15.93
N ASP A 299 -16.17 6.81 -15.66
CA ASP A 299 -16.92 6.28 -14.53
C ASP A 299 -16.37 6.82 -13.20
N MET A 300 -15.04 6.88 -13.02
CA MET A 300 -14.41 7.51 -11.85
C MET A 300 -14.73 9.00 -11.76
N ALA A 301 -14.66 9.75 -12.88
CA ALA A 301 -14.99 11.17 -12.91
C ALA A 301 -16.43 11.44 -12.48
N ARG A 302 -17.38 10.64 -12.97
CA ARG A 302 -18.78 10.71 -12.58
C ARG A 302 -18.98 10.35 -11.12
N ALA A 303 -18.28 9.32 -10.64
CA ALA A 303 -18.37 8.86 -9.25
C ALA A 303 -17.92 9.92 -8.23
N ILE A 304 -16.94 10.76 -8.59
CA ILE A 304 -16.48 11.89 -7.75
C ILE A 304 -17.20 13.21 -8.03
N GLY A 305 -18.21 13.22 -8.92
CA GLY A 305 -19.00 14.40 -9.24
C GLY A 305 -18.29 15.45 -10.11
N LYS A 306 -17.18 15.11 -10.76
CA LYS A 306 -16.44 16.03 -11.65
C LYS A 306 -16.93 15.98 -13.10
N ALA A 307 -17.69 14.96 -13.48
CA ALA A 307 -18.31 14.84 -14.81
C ALA A 307 -19.82 14.62 -14.68
N ALA A 308 -20.59 15.21 -15.62
CA ALA A 308 -22.02 15.02 -15.73
C ALA A 308 -22.34 13.69 -16.46
N SER A 309 -23.58 13.21 -16.32
CA SER A 309 -24.02 11.98 -16.98
C SER A 309 -24.06 12.07 -18.50
N ASP A 310 -24.20 13.28 -19.05
CA ASP A 310 -24.25 13.59 -20.47
C ASP A 310 -22.89 13.99 -21.08
N ASP A 311 -21.81 14.10 -20.26
CA ASP A 311 -20.45 14.25 -20.77
C ASP A 311 -20.07 12.99 -21.58
N SER A 312 -19.37 13.18 -22.71
CA SER A 312 -18.76 12.07 -23.41
C SER A 312 -17.70 11.38 -22.52
N ASP A 313 -17.48 10.07 -22.72
CA ASP A 313 -16.50 9.34 -21.94
C ASP A 313 -15.09 9.94 -22.05
N SER A 314 -14.70 10.41 -23.26
CA SER A 314 -13.42 11.07 -23.46
C SER A 314 -13.29 12.37 -22.66
N ALA A 315 -14.32 13.23 -22.67
CA ALA A 315 -14.33 14.47 -21.89
C ALA A 315 -14.34 14.20 -20.39
N ALA A 316 -15.16 13.25 -19.93
CA ALA A 316 -15.21 12.86 -18.53
C ALA A 316 -13.89 12.25 -18.05
N ALA A 317 -13.22 11.42 -18.86
CA ALA A 317 -11.91 10.87 -18.55
C ALA A 317 -10.85 11.94 -18.29
N ARG A 318 -10.82 12.98 -19.12
CA ARG A 318 -9.92 14.15 -18.92
C ARG A 318 -10.22 14.88 -17.61
N LYS A 319 -11.49 15.06 -17.27
CA LYS A 319 -11.88 15.68 -15.98
C LYS A 319 -11.39 14.88 -14.77
N PHE A 320 -11.30 13.55 -14.87
CA PHE A 320 -10.70 12.75 -13.80
C PHE A 320 -9.20 13.00 -13.65
N VAL A 321 -8.47 13.07 -14.77
CA VAL A 321 -7.03 13.37 -14.77
C VAL A 321 -6.77 14.75 -14.15
N ASP A 322 -7.54 15.75 -14.55
CA ASP A 322 -7.46 17.11 -14.00
C ASP A 322 -7.75 17.13 -12.50
N ALA A 323 -8.76 16.39 -12.05
CA ALA A 323 -9.09 16.26 -10.63
C ALA A 323 -7.97 15.59 -9.83
N CYS A 324 -7.29 14.59 -10.39
CA CYS A 324 -6.11 13.98 -9.74
C CYS A 324 -4.98 15.00 -9.58
N LYS A 325 -4.73 15.83 -10.58
CA LYS A 325 -3.73 16.89 -10.52
C LYS A 325 -4.08 17.93 -9.45
N GLU A 326 -5.34 18.41 -9.45
CA GLU A 326 -5.83 19.32 -8.41
C GLU A 326 -5.64 18.72 -6.99
N LEU A 327 -5.90 17.43 -6.80
CA LEU A 327 -5.75 16.78 -5.51
C LEU A 327 -4.27 16.69 -5.08
N CYS A 328 -3.35 16.42 -6.01
CA CYS A 328 -1.91 16.47 -5.75
C CYS A 328 -1.46 17.87 -5.33
N ASP A 329 -1.96 18.93 -6.01
CA ASP A 329 -1.67 20.32 -5.67
C ASP A 329 -2.20 20.68 -4.27
N ILE A 330 -3.43 20.27 -3.93
CA ILE A 330 -4.02 20.46 -2.57
C ILE A 330 -3.16 19.80 -1.50
N CYS A 331 -2.62 18.62 -1.78
CA CYS A 331 -1.78 17.85 -0.87
C CYS A 331 -0.30 18.28 -0.87
N GLY A 332 0.06 19.29 -1.66
CA GLY A 332 1.42 19.85 -1.71
C GLY A 332 2.47 18.87 -2.25
N ILE A 333 2.09 18.02 -3.21
CA ILE A 333 3.02 17.07 -3.82
C ILE A 333 4.03 17.84 -4.69
N PRO A 334 5.33 17.69 -4.44
CA PRO A 334 6.35 18.40 -5.21
C PRO A 334 6.52 17.78 -6.60
N SER A 335 6.98 18.59 -7.55
CA SER A 335 7.55 18.07 -8.79
C SER A 335 8.87 17.34 -8.53
N VAL A 336 9.42 16.65 -9.54
CA VAL A 336 10.73 15.96 -9.44
C VAL A 336 11.83 16.92 -8.97
N SER A 337 11.92 18.11 -9.60
CA SER A 337 12.90 19.13 -9.19
C SER A 337 12.54 19.78 -7.85
N GLY A 338 11.24 19.97 -7.56
CA GLY A 338 10.76 20.50 -6.27
C GLY A 338 11.05 19.59 -5.09
N TYR A 339 11.19 18.28 -5.33
CA TYR A 339 11.65 17.32 -4.32
C TYR A 339 13.16 17.39 -4.07
N GLY A 340 13.92 18.06 -4.94
CA GLY A 340 15.38 18.18 -4.85
C GLY A 340 16.16 17.22 -5.73
N ILE A 341 15.50 16.55 -6.69
CA ILE A 341 16.17 15.69 -7.66
C ILE A 341 16.72 16.55 -8.80
N ASP A 342 18.01 16.41 -9.09
CA ASP A 342 18.63 17.05 -10.25
C ASP A 342 18.06 16.47 -11.55
N LEU A 343 17.53 17.35 -12.42
CA LEU A 343 16.89 16.92 -13.68
C LEU A 343 17.88 16.34 -14.68
N VAL A 344 19.18 16.68 -14.60
CA VAL A 344 20.21 16.10 -15.48
C VAL A 344 20.44 14.65 -15.05
N ASP A 345 20.57 14.39 -13.75
CA ASP A 345 20.75 13.04 -13.23
C ASP A 345 19.48 12.18 -13.45
N PHE A 346 18.29 12.79 -13.30
CA PHE A 346 17.04 12.12 -13.60
C PHE A 346 16.97 11.69 -15.07
N ARG A 347 17.24 12.62 -16.01
CA ARG A 347 17.26 12.32 -17.46
C ARG A 347 18.29 11.22 -17.80
N LYS A 348 19.45 11.24 -17.19
CA LYS A 348 20.48 10.22 -17.37
C LYS A 348 20.03 8.84 -16.89
N ALA A 349 19.22 8.78 -15.83
CA ALA A 349 18.70 7.53 -15.26
C ALA A 349 17.48 6.99 -16.03
N MET A 350 16.73 7.83 -16.76
CA MET A 350 15.47 7.46 -17.42
C MET A 350 15.53 6.15 -18.24
N PRO A 351 16.56 5.89 -19.08
CA PRO A 351 16.60 4.66 -19.86
C PRO A 351 16.58 3.41 -18.97
N LYS A 352 17.44 3.37 -17.94
CA LYS A 352 17.48 2.26 -17.00
C LYS A 352 16.17 2.15 -16.20
N MET A 353 15.64 3.28 -15.73
CA MET A 353 14.35 3.30 -15.01
C MET A 353 13.21 2.76 -15.86
N ALA A 354 13.18 3.07 -17.16
CA ALA A 354 12.12 2.60 -18.06
C ALA A 354 12.20 1.09 -18.30
N GLU A 355 13.41 0.56 -18.46
CA GLU A 355 13.64 -0.90 -18.56
C GLU A 355 13.22 -1.63 -17.27
N ASP A 356 13.61 -1.12 -16.11
CA ASP A 356 13.26 -1.71 -14.82
C ASP A 356 11.76 -1.62 -14.53
N ALA A 357 11.13 -0.50 -14.87
CA ALA A 357 9.69 -0.33 -14.76
C ALA A 357 8.95 -1.37 -15.60
N PHE A 358 9.34 -1.53 -16.85
CA PHE A 358 8.75 -2.50 -17.78
C PHE A 358 8.98 -3.95 -17.31
N ALA A 359 10.21 -4.27 -16.90
CA ALA A 359 10.58 -5.60 -16.40
C ALA A 359 9.86 -5.98 -15.09
N SER A 360 9.35 -5.00 -14.33
CA SER A 360 8.54 -5.25 -13.12
C SER A 360 7.24 -6.02 -13.39
N GLY A 361 6.78 -6.04 -14.65
CA GLY A 361 5.54 -6.66 -15.08
C GLY A 361 4.26 -5.88 -14.73
N SER A 362 4.35 -4.82 -13.91
CA SER A 362 3.17 -4.00 -13.55
C SER A 362 2.59 -3.24 -14.74
N PRO A 363 3.40 -2.62 -15.64
CA PRO A 363 2.86 -1.94 -16.83
C PRO A 363 2.06 -2.84 -17.76
N SER A 364 2.36 -4.14 -17.81
CA SER A 364 1.63 -5.11 -18.66
C SER A 364 0.17 -5.34 -18.21
N ASN A 365 -0.18 -4.93 -16.98
CA ASN A 365 -1.56 -4.99 -16.48
C ASN A 365 -2.40 -3.78 -16.93
N THR A 366 -1.79 -2.75 -17.52
CA THR A 366 -2.50 -1.56 -18.04
C THR A 366 -3.36 -1.94 -19.24
N ILE A 367 -4.59 -1.44 -19.34
CA ILE A 367 -5.50 -1.74 -20.45
C ILE A 367 -4.88 -1.27 -21.79
N LYS A 368 -4.29 -0.07 -21.82
CA LYS A 368 -3.50 0.39 -22.96
C LYS A 368 -2.18 -0.37 -23.00
N ASP A 369 -1.76 -0.80 -24.19
CA ASP A 369 -0.44 -1.40 -24.35
C ASP A 369 0.65 -0.35 -24.10
N ILE A 370 1.65 -0.72 -23.32
CA ILE A 370 2.73 0.17 -22.88
C ILE A 370 4.07 -0.44 -23.30
N SER A 371 4.88 0.34 -23.97
CA SER A 371 6.27 0.03 -24.31
C SER A 371 7.27 0.77 -23.42
N VAL A 372 8.55 0.41 -23.50
CA VAL A 372 9.64 1.13 -22.84
C VAL A 372 9.73 2.58 -23.34
N GLU A 373 9.50 2.80 -24.63
CA GLU A 373 9.48 4.13 -25.25
C GLU A 373 8.35 5.01 -24.70
N ASP A 374 7.22 4.42 -24.37
CA ASP A 374 6.09 5.15 -23.77
C ASP A 374 6.41 5.58 -22.35
N ILE A 375 7.04 4.69 -21.56
CA ILE A 375 7.53 5.00 -20.23
C ILE A 375 8.55 6.14 -20.27
N LEU A 376 9.47 6.13 -21.21
CA LEU A 376 10.44 7.22 -21.43
C LEU A 376 9.77 8.56 -21.71
N LYS A 377 8.71 8.56 -22.57
CA LYS A 377 7.93 9.78 -22.86
C LYS A 377 7.26 10.34 -21.60
N ILE A 378 6.75 9.47 -20.72
CA ILE A 378 6.10 9.91 -19.49
C ILE A 378 7.14 10.47 -18.52
N TYR A 379 8.29 9.81 -18.35
CA TYR A 379 9.38 10.36 -17.52
C TYR A 379 9.88 11.72 -18.04
N ASP A 380 9.97 11.92 -19.38
CA ASP A 380 10.37 13.21 -19.95
C ASP A 380 9.37 14.33 -19.62
N ARG A 381 8.07 14.02 -19.51
CA ARG A 381 7.05 14.99 -19.09
C ARG A 381 7.26 15.50 -17.67
N LEU A 382 7.75 14.64 -16.75
CA LEU A 382 8.06 15.02 -15.37
C LEU A 382 9.24 16.02 -15.26
N CYS A 383 10.02 16.18 -16.33
CA CYS A 383 11.16 17.11 -16.40
C CYS A 383 10.80 18.49 -16.97
N LYS A 384 9.53 18.76 -17.21
CA LYS A 384 9.03 20.05 -17.73
C LYS A 384 8.52 20.90 -16.59
#